data_5aafd03fbd059387a0e68a8905754d6c
#
_entry.id   5aafd03fbd059387a0e68a8905754d6c
#
_cell.length_a   1.000
_cell.length_b   1.000
_cell.length_c   1.000
_cell.angle_alpha   90.00
_cell.angle_beta   90.00
_cell.angle_gamma   90.00
#
_symmetry.space_group_name_H-M   'P 1'
#
loop_
_entity.id
_entity.type
_entity.pdbx_description
1 polymer ?
#
loop_
_entity_poly.entity_id
_entity_poly.type
_entity_poly.pdbx_seq_one_letter_code
_entity_poly.pdbx_strand_id
1 'polypeptide(L)'
;MSIVIGMYSITIDMLNKTYAIQKVNPTMYMIGKHTNWDWAQAVELVPANKNTNTNGKYWCIAYVGAGESNGFKFNTSAAWDGGEFGYAGATLVSHVAGVNFVDDGGNIAVDKAGWYLFGVEKKKGGATGFEYIVNIFTPDVYVYGNTNGGGWGDDPNWKFSVPADASGEFVSPALAAKGELRLCVHPLTSAGNEWIGEWWQSEFLFFNGEIAYRGQGGDQDRVNAEAGQKVYLNFTTGKARLE
;
A
#
# COMPACT_ATOMS: atom_id res chain seq x y z
N MET A 1 -0.28 -4.74 35.51
CA MET A 1 -0.15 -3.50 34.75
C MET A 1 0.14 -3.89 33.31
N SER A 2 -0.82 -3.65 32.40
CA SER A 2 -0.64 -4.03 30.98
C SER A 2 -0.08 -2.82 30.23
N ILE A 3 1.12 -2.96 29.67
CA ILE A 3 1.70 -1.91 28.82
C ILE A 3 1.16 -2.12 27.41
N VAL A 4 0.29 -1.22 26.96
CA VAL A 4 -0.15 -1.18 25.56
C VAL A 4 0.89 -0.42 24.76
N ILE A 5 1.65 -1.12 23.94
CA ILE A 5 2.62 -0.51 23.02
C ILE A 5 1.84 0.10 21.83
N GLY A 6 2.06 1.39 21.54
CA GLY A 6 1.40 2.08 20.44
C GLY A 6 1.94 3.50 20.27
N MET A 7 1.58 4.17 19.17
CA MET A 7 1.79 5.61 19.04
C MET A 7 0.66 6.35 19.76
N TYR A 8 1.01 7.42 20.45
CA TYR A 8 0.07 8.26 21.18
C TYR A 8 0.32 9.73 20.83
N SER A 9 -0.74 10.47 20.59
CA SER A 9 -0.75 11.93 20.59
C SER A 9 -0.94 12.41 22.01
N ILE A 10 -0.11 13.32 22.47
CA ILE A 10 -0.26 13.98 23.77
C ILE A 10 -0.52 15.45 23.51
N THR A 11 -1.72 15.89 23.83
CA THR A 11 -2.09 17.30 23.79
C THR A 11 -2.00 17.85 25.20
N ILE A 12 -1.26 18.96 25.38
CA ILE A 12 -1.12 19.64 26.67
C ILE A 12 -1.72 21.03 26.54
N ASP A 13 -2.75 21.29 27.34
CA ASP A 13 -3.32 22.63 27.51
C ASP A 13 -2.72 23.29 28.76
N MET A 14 -1.75 24.15 28.51
CA MET A 14 -1.03 24.86 29.56
C MET A 14 -1.89 25.89 30.29
N LEU A 15 -2.91 26.43 29.61
CA LEU A 15 -3.81 27.43 30.19
C LEU A 15 -4.75 26.79 31.21
N ASN A 16 -5.36 25.67 30.85
CA ASN A 16 -6.29 24.94 31.70
C ASN A 16 -5.60 23.86 32.54
N LYS A 17 -4.31 23.69 32.40
CA LYS A 17 -3.48 22.67 33.10
C LYS A 17 -4.04 21.25 32.92
N THR A 18 -4.50 20.92 31.70
CA THR A 18 -5.04 19.62 31.36
C THR A 18 -4.16 18.94 30.31
N TYR A 19 -4.28 17.64 30.21
CA TYR A 19 -3.68 16.88 29.12
C TYR A 19 -4.66 15.81 28.61
N ALA A 20 -4.52 15.47 27.34
CA ALA A 20 -5.19 14.36 26.71
C ALA A 20 -4.16 13.41 26.06
N ILE A 21 -4.33 12.12 26.25
CA ILE A 21 -3.53 11.09 25.59
C ILE A 21 -4.45 10.29 24.70
N GLN A 22 -4.18 10.32 23.41
CA GLN A 22 -4.96 9.61 22.40
C GLN A 22 -4.08 8.63 21.65
N LYS A 23 -4.54 7.38 21.51
CA LYS A 23 -3.86 6.42 20.63
C LYS A 23 -4.05 6.88 19.19
N VAL A 24 -2.95 7.03 18.46
CA VAL A 24 -2.95 7.41 17.05
C VAL A 24 -2.62 6.17 16.24
N ASN A 25 -3.47 5.83 15.28
CA ASN A 25 -3.09 4.87 14.25
C ASN A 25 -2.16 5.61 13.27
N PRO A 26 -0.96 5.09 13.03
CA PRO A 26 -0.08 5.71 12.06
C PRO A 26 -0.72 5.62 10.67
N THR A 27 -0.81 6.75 9.99
CA THR A 27 -1.31 6.87 8.62
C THR A 27 -0.19 7.32 7.69
N MET A 28 -0.35 7.05 6.42
CA MET A 28 0.51 7.53 5.34
C MET A 28 -0.36 7.76 4.10
N TYR A 29 -0.17 8.87 3.44
CA TYR A 29 -0.93 9.26 2.26
C TYR A 29 0.01 9.60 1.12
N MET A 30 -0.41 9.27 -0.11
CA MET A 30 0.25 9.67 -1.35
C MET A 30 -0.65 10.68 -2.07
N ILE A 31 -0.09 11.82 -2.43
CA ILE A 31 -0.75 12.89 -3.16
C ILE A 31 0.08 13.30 -4.36
N GLY A 32 -0.52 13.66 -5.45
CA GLY A 32 0.22 14.09 -6.63
C GLY A 32 -0.67 14.36 -7.84
N LYS A 33 -0.07 14.37 -9.01
CA LYS A 33 -0.78 14.59 -10.27
C LYS A 33 -1.93 13.60 -10.48
N HIS A 34 -1.75 12.33 -10.10
CA HIS A 34 -2.75 11.27 -10.21
C HIS A 34 -3.99 11.48 -9.34
N THR A 35 -3.89 12.34 -8.32
CA THR A 35 -5.00 12.76 -7.43
C THR A 35 -5.38 14.22 -7.62
N ASN A 36 -4.91 14.87 -8.69
CA ASN A 36 -5.06 16.30 -8.95
C ASN A 36 -4.57 17.22 -7.80
N TRP A 37 -3.65 16.73 -6.96
CA TRP A 37 -3.15 17.41 -5.76
C TRP A 37 -4.25 17.76 -4.74
N ASP A 38 -5.36 17.01 -4.77
CA ASP A 38 -6.50 17.15 -3.86
C ASP A 38 -6.42 16.09 -2.75
N TRP A 39 -6.28 16.53 -1.51
CA TRP A 39 -6.22 15.63 -0.35
C TRP A 39 -7.48 14.78 -0.15
N ALA A 40 -8.63 15.25 -0.64
CA ALA A 40 -9.86 14.44 -0.62
C ALA A 40 -9.78 13.21 -1.54
N GLN A 41 -8.83 13.21 -2.48
CA GLN A 41 -8.56 12.11 -3.42
C GLN A 41 -7.22 11.42 -3.14
N ALA A 42 -6.50 11.83 -2.10
CA ALA A 42 -5.22 11.23 -1.76
C ALA A 42 -5.35 9.73 -1.51
N VAL A 43 -4.36 8.98 -1.96
CA VAL A 43 -4.33 7.53 -1.74
C VAL A 43 -3.82 7.27 -0.33
N GLU A 44 -4.66 6.72 0.53
CA GLU A 44 -4.22 6.23 1.85
C GLU A 44 -3.45 4.91 1.68
N LEU A 45 -2.24 4.87 2.19
CA LEU A 45 -1.42 3.67 2.17
C LEU A 45 -1.85 2.72 3.30
N VAL A 46 -1.93 1.46 2.97
CA VAL A 46 -2.26 0.39 3.90
C VAL A 46 -1.07 0.09 4.80
N PRO A 47 -1.19 0.19 6.12
CA PRO A 47 -0.12 -0.27 7.01
C PRO A 47 -0.02 -1.80 6.92
N ALA A 48 1.20 -2.31 6.69
CA ALA A 48 1.43 -3.75 6.72
C ALA A 48 1.07 -4.32 8.11
N ASN A 49 0.49 -5.52 8.13
CA ASN A 49 0.04 -6.11 9.38
C ASN A 49 1.24 -6.44 10.30
N LYS A 50 0.95 -6.57 11.59
CA LYS A 50 1.98 -6.60 12.63
C LYS A 50 2.90 -7.80 12.53
N ASN A 51 4.17 -7.53 12.34
CA ASN A 51 5.26 -8.21 13.03
C ASN A 51 6.38 -7.18 13.24
N THR A 52 7.44 -7.55 13.94
CA THR A 52 8.56 -6.64 14.23
C THR A 52 9.24 -6.11 12.97
N ASN A 53 9.16 -6.83 11.85
CA ASN A 53 9.82 -6.48 10.59
C ASN A 53 8.98 -5.57 9.68
N THR A 54 7.67 -5.45 9.94
CA THR A 54 6.74 -4.62 9.15
C THR A 54 6.31 -3.35 9.86
N ASN A 55 6.78 -3.12 11.07
CA ASN A 55 6.47 -1.90 11.81
C ASN A 55 6.98 -0.66 11.07
N GLY A 56 6.07 0.27 10.79
CA GLY A 56 6.38 1.48 10.01
C GLY A 56 6.41 1.28 8.50
N LYS A 57 5.99 0.13 7.98
CA LYS A 57 5.82 -0.11 6.55
C LYS A 57 4.37 0.11 6.12
N TYR A 58 4.22 0.81 5.01
CA TYR A 58 2.92 1.15 4.39
C TYR A 58 3.01 0.89 2.90
N TRP A 59 1.92 0.44 2.29
CA TRP A 59 1.90 0.16 0.87
C TRP A 59 0.60 0.60 0.19
N CYS A 60 0.68 0.89 -1.10
CA CYS A 60 -0.48 1.05 -1.97
C CYS A 60 -0.13 0.63 -3.40
N ILE A 61 -1.15 0.36 -4.20
CA ILE A 61 -1.01 0.23 -5.66
C ILE A 61 -1.61 1.48 -6.29
N ALA A 62 -0.83 2.14 -7.14
CA ALA A 62 -1.28 3.33 -7.86
C ALA A 62 -0.68 3.40 -9.26
N TYR A 63 -1.42 4.01 -10.18
CA TYR A 63 -0.92 4.39 -11.50
C TYR A 63 -0.35 5.79 -11.45
N VAL A 64 0.85 5.98 -11.96
CA VAL A 64 1.48 7.29 -12.08
C VAL A 64 1.98 7.54 -13.50
N GLY A 65 1.90 8.79 -13.95
CA GLY A 65 2.48 9.23 -15.22
C GLY A 65 4.01 9.28 -15.16
N ALA A 66 4.64 9.43 -16.31
CA ALA A 66 6.08 9.53 -16.43
C ALA A 66 6.58 10.99 -16.41
N GLY A 67 7.76 11.19 -15.82
CA GLY A 67 8.54 12.43 -15.93
C GLY A 67 7.91 13.65 -15.29
N GLU A 68 8.37 14.80 -15.76
CA GLU A 68 7.95 16.12 -15.25
C GLU A 68 6.43 16.32 -15.33
N SER A 69 5.90 17.10 -14.40
CA SER A 69 4.47 17.38 -14.23
C SER A 69 3.61 16.18 -13.80
N ASN A 70 4.21 15.03 -13.49
CA ASN A 70 3.53 13.82 -12.97
C ASN A 70 4.00 13.44 -11.55
N GLY A 71 4.58 14.40 -10.84
CA GLY A 71 5.13 14.20 -9.53
C GLY A 71 4.09 13.91 -8.45
N PHE A 72 4.59 13.36 -7.35
CA PHE A 72 3.83 13.04 -6.14
C PHE A 72 4.68 13.27 -4.89
N LYS A 73 4.00 13.31 -3.74
CA LYS A 73 4.58 13.41 -2.40
C LYS A 73 3.87 12.47 -1.46
N PHE A 74 4.45 12.31 -0.28
CA PHE A 74 3.81 11.59 0.82
C PHE A 74 3.66 12.50 2.04
N ASN A 75 2.68 12.19 2.89
CA ASN A 75 2.51 12.80 4.20
C ASN A 75 1.89 11.80 5.17
N THR A 76 2.08 12.02 6.46
CA THR A 76 1.44 11.24 7.52
C THR A 76 0.03 11.74 7.87
N SER A 77 -0.39 12.86 7.29
CA SER A 77 -1.74 13.44 7.38
C SER A 77 -2.28 13.73 5.98
N ALA A 78 -3.60 13.77 5.82
CA ALA A 78 -4.25 14.18 4.57
C ALA A 78 -4.42 15.73 4.55
N ALA A 79 -3.31 16.46 4.63
CA ALA A 79 -3.31 17.92 4.69
C ALA A 79 -1.97 18.51 4.23
N TRP A 80 -1.99 19.79 3.80
CA TRP A 80 -0.80 20.61 3.62
C TRP A 80 -0.40 21.22 4.97
N ASP A 81 0.34 20.47 5.79
CA ASP A 81 0.72 20.86 7.15
C ASP A 81 2.23 21.06 7.34
N GLY A 82 3.00 20.97 6.25
CA GLY A 82 4.45 21.09 6.26
C GLY A 82 5.17 19.78 6.60
N GLY A 83 4.44 18.69 6.78
CA GLY A 83 4.99 17.35 6.98
C GLY A 83 5.18 16.55 5.68
N GLU A 84 4.83 17.14 4.53
CA GLU A 84 4.97 16.48 3.24
C GLU A 84 6.44 16.28 2.88
N PHE A 85 6.77 15.10 2.40
CA PHE A 85 8.09 14.81 1.88
C PHE A 85 8.03 14.38 0.41
N GLY A 86 8.98 14.92 -0.34
CA GLY A 86 9.19 14.67 -1.77
C GLY A 86 10.58 14.09 -2.02
N TYR A 87 11.16 14.43 -3.18
CA TYR A 87 12.38 13.82 -3.71
C TYR A 87 13.57 13.87 -2.75
N ALA A 88 13.87 15.04 -2.17
CA ALA A 88 14.98 15.19 -1.23
C ALA A 88 14.64 14.77 0.21
N GLY A 89 13.36 14.52 0.51
CA GLY A 89 12.88 14.18 1.85
C GLY A 89 12.85 12.68 2.15
N ALA A 90 13.26 11.84 1.22
CA ALA A 90 13.26 10.38 1.37
C ALA A 90 14.44 9.73 0.66
N THR A 91 14.80 8.54 1.11
CA THR A 91 15.64 7.63 0.32
C THR A 91 14.75 6.92 -0.68
N LEU A 92 15.09 6.99 -1.98
CA LEU A 92 14.29 6.45 -3.07
C LEU A 92 14.94 5.18 -3.62
N VAL A 93 14.20 4.07 -3.65
CA VAL A 93 14.70 2.76 -4.09
C VAL A 93 13.73 2.16 -5.11
N SER A 94 14.21 1.93 -6.34
CA SER A 94 13.46 1.20 -7.36
C SER A 94 13.85 -0.27 -7.36
N HIS A 95 12.87 -1.14 -7.27
CA HIS A 95 12.99 -2.59 -7.44
C HIS A 95 12.42 -3.07 -8.78
N VAL A 96 12.00 -2.12 -9.63
CA VAL A 96 11.47 -2.42 -10.97
C VAL A 96 12.56 -2.19 -12.01
N ALA A 97 12.89 -3.22 -12.76
CA ALA A 97 13.96 -3.16 -13.75
C ALA A 97 13.73 -2.05 -14.79
N GLY A 98 14.71 -1.16 -14.91
CA GLY A 98 14.70 -0.08 -15.89
C GLY A 98 13.69 1.04 -15.57
N VAL A 99 13.20 1.15 -14.36
CA VAL A 99 12.40 2.27 -13.86
C VAL A 99 13.20 3.01 -12.81
N ASN A 100 13.31 4.33 -12.95
CA ASN A 100 14.06 5.18 -12.03
C ASN A 100 13.17 6.27 -11.47
N PHE A 101 13.48 6.68 -10.24
CA PHE A 101 12.94 7.92 -9.70
C PHE A 101 13.62 9.13 -10.33
N VAL A 102 12.85 10.17 -10.56
CA VAL A 102 13.33 11.47 -11.07
C VAL A 102 12.79 12.61 -10.21
N ASP A 103 13.54 13.71 -10.16
CA ASP A 103 13.12 14.92 -9.43
C ASP A 103 12.20 15.76 -10.34
N ASP A 104 10.99 16.01 -9.89
CA ASP A 104 10.02 16.91 -10.53
C ASP A 104 9.82 18.16 -9.66
N GLY A 105 10.83 19.03 -9.63
CA GLY A 105 10.78 20.26 -8.87
C GLY A 105 10.61 20.05 -7.35
N GLY A 106 11.27 19.03 -6.81
CA GLY A 106 11.17 18.61 -5.41
C GLY A 106 10.07 17.57 -5.15
N ASN A 107 9.22 17.28 -6.13
CA ASN A 107 8.31 16.13 -6.06
C ASN A 107 9.04 14.86 -6.51
N ILE A 108 8.56 13.71 -6.06
CA ILE A 108 9.02 12.42 -6.56
C ILE A 108 8.27 12.16 -7.87
N ALA A 109 8.96 11.74 -8.91
CA ALA A 109 8.35 11.20 -10.13
C ALA A 109 9.09 9.93 -10.56
N VAL A 110 8.58 9.23 -11.57
CA VAL A 110 9.21 8.08 -12.21
C VAL A 110 9.45 8.36 -13.68
N ASP A 111 10.48 7.75 -14.27
CA ASP A 111 10.82 7.94 -15.68
C ASP A 111 9.93 7.15 -16.65
N LYS A 112 9.09 6.24 -16.16
CA LYS A 112 8.12 5.46 -16.95
C LYS A 112 6.75 5.47 -16.30
N ALA A 113 5.72 5.74 -17.09
CA ALA A 113 4.33 5.64 -16.65
C ALA A 113 3.94 4.18 -16.41
N GLY A 114 3.10 3.94 -15.42
CA GLY A 114 2.59 2.60 -15.15
C GLY A 114 1.98 2.44 -13.76
N TRP A 115 1.52 1.24 -13.52
CA TRP A 115 1.12 0.76 -12.21
C TRP A 115 2.34 0.34 -11.41
N TYR A 116 2.40 0.78 -10.16
CA TYR A 116 3.44 0.38 -9.22
C TYR A 116 2.83 0.06 -7.86
N LEU A 117 3.45 -0.85 -7.17
CA LEU A 117 3.27 -0.97 -5.74
C LEU A 117 4.29 -0.04 -5.07
N PHE A 118 3.79 0.97 -4.39
CA PHE A 118 4.58 1.88 -3.56
C PHE A 118 4.68 1.32 -2.16
N GLY A 119 5.89 1.25 -1.64
CA GLY A 119 6.18 0.87 -0.27
C GLY A 119 6.89 2.01 0.45
N VAL A 120 6.33 2.51 1.54
CA VAL A 120 6.95 3.54 2.37
C VAL A 120 7.35 2.95 3.70
N GLU A 121 8.63 3.07 4.04
CA GLU A 121 9.12 2.75 5.38
C GLU A 121 9.34 4.05 6.16
N LYS A 122 8.73 4.13 7.34
CA LYS A 122 8.97 5.18 8.32
C LYS A 122 9.84 4.61 9.42
N LYS A 123 11.10 5.01 9.46
CA LYS A 123 12.07 4.57 10.47
C LYS A 123 12.35 5.71 11.46
N LYS A 124 12.70 5.35 12.69
CA LYS A 124 13.22 6.33 13.64
C LYS A 124 14.57 6.79 13.09
N GLY A 125 14.65 8.03 12.67
CA GLY A 125 15.88 8.71 12.27
C GLY A 125 16.66 9.21 13.48
N GLY A 126 17.86 9.77 13.25
CA GLY A 126 18.78 10.23 14.28
C GLY A 126 18.16 11.04 15.44
N ALA A 127 18.81 12.10 15.90
CA ALA A 127 18.38 12.81 17.11
C ALA A 127 17.04 13.56 17.01
N THR A 128 16.47 13.76 15.82
CA THR A 128 15.44 14.77 15.60
C THR A 128 14.20 14.31 14.83
N GLY A 129 14.03 13.04 14.49
CA GLY A 129 12.84 12.73 13.70
C GLY A 129 12.75 11.33 13.10
N PHE A 130 12.07 11.27 11.96
CA PHE A 130 11.90 10.04 11.19
C PHE A 130 12.65 10.15 9.87
N GLU A 131 13.13 9.01 9.39
CA GLU A 131 13.64 8.80 8.04
C GLU A 131 12.59 8.05 7.23
N TYR A 132 12.43 8.45 5.98
CA TYR A 132 11.49 7.81 5.05
C TYR A 132 12.28 7.12 3.94
N ILE A 133 11.89 5.90 3.62
CA ILE A 133 12.39 5.16 2.46
C ILE A 133 11.17 4.87 1.59
N VAL A 134 11.19 5.39 0.36
CA VAL A 134 10.14 5.13 -0.65
C VAL A 134 10.67 4.09 -1.62
N ASN A 135 9.98 2.98 -1.68
CA ASN A 135 10.27 1.88 -2.59
C ASN A 135 9.21 1.80 -3.68
N ILE A 136 9.59 1.42 -4.90
CA ILE A 136 8.66 0.97 -5.93
C ILE A 136 8.95 -0.47 -6.31
N PHE A 137 7.88 -1.24 -6.46
CA PHE A 137 7.89 -2.65 -6.87
C PHE A 137 6.94 -2.85 -8.03
N THR A 138 7.06 -4.00 -8.71
CA THR A 138 6.01 -4.48 -9.60
C THR A 138 4.70 -4.63 -8.81
N PRO A 139 3.54 -4.27 -9.39
CA PRO A 139 2.26 -4.31 -8.67
C PRO A 139 1.68 -5.73 -8.66
N ASP A 140 2.44 -6.68 -8.14
CA ASP A 140 2.12 -8.09 -8.17
C ASP A 140 1.06 -8.43 -7.12
N VAL A 141 -0.13 -8.82 -7.60
CA VAL A 141 -1.26 -9.29 -6.80
C VAL A 141 -1.45 -10.77 -7.04
N TYR A 142 -1.70 -11.53 -6.00
CA TYR A 142 -1.84 -12.99 -6.06
C TYR A 142 -3.15 -13.49 -5.46
N VAL A 143 -3.63 -14.60 -6.02
CA VAL A 143 -4.68 -15.43 -5.41
C VAL A 143 -4.02 -16.51 -4.59
N TYR A 144 -4.39 -16.62 -3.32
CA TYR A 144 -3.93 -17.65 -2.39
C TYR A 144 -5.09 -18.53 -1.92
N GLY A 145 -4.77 -19.69 -1.38
CA GLY A 145 -5.69 -20.54 -0.65
C GLY A 145 -6.48 -21.53 -1.49
N ASN A 146 -7.72 -21.80 -1.11
CA ASN A 146 -8.47 -22.92 -1.69
C ASN A 146 -8.85 -22.68 -3.15
N THR A 147 -9.10 -21.46 -3.56
CA THR A 147 -9.56 -21.12 -4.91
C THR A 147 -8.48 -21.26 -5.98
N ASN A 148 -7.21 -21.30 -5.61
CA ASN A 148 -6.09 -21.56 -6.52
C ASN A 148 -5.65 -23.04 -6.52
N GLY A 149 -6.45 -23.94 -5.95
CA GLY A 149 -6.09 -25.36 -5.81
C GLY A 149 -5.35 -25.69 -4.52
N GLY A 150 -5.33 -24.78 -3.55
CA GLY A 150 -4.77 -25.00 -2.20
C GLY A 150 -3.33 -24.51 -2.03
N GLY A 151 -2.81 -23.69 -2.94
CA GLY A 151 -1.47 -23.10 -2.83
C GLY A 151 -1.45 -21.92 -1.87
N TRP A 152 -0.43 -21.87 -1.00
CA TRP A 152 -0.17 -20.81 -0.03
C TRP A 152 1.20 -20.18 -0.24
N GLY A 153 1.59 -19.98 -1.47
CA GLY A 153 2.84 -19.36 -1.87
C GLY A 153 2.70 -18.62 -3.19
N ASP A 154 3.71 -17.84 -3.54
CA ASP A 154 3.76 -17.15 -4.82
C ASP A 154 3.90 -18.14 -5.97
N ASP A 155 2.85 -18.28 -6.72
CA ASP A 155 2.83 -19.00 -7.96
C ASP A 155 2.46 -18.05 -9.11
N PRO A 156 3.33 -17.86 -10.11
CA PRO A 156 3.07 -17.00 -11.26
C PRO A 156 1.77 -17.31 -11.99
N ASN A 157 1.28 -18.55 -11.91
CA ASN A 157 0.00 -18.95 -12.49
C ASN A 157 -1.21 -18.28 -11.79
N TRP A 158 -1.04 -17.81 -10.57
CA TRP A 158 -2.08 -17.18 -9.76
C TRP A 158 -1.89 -15.68 -9.59
N LYS A 159 -0.99 -15.10 -10.39
CA LYS A 159 -0.78 -13.66 -10.44
C LYS A 159 -1.80 -12.99 -11.35
N PHE A 160 -2.29 -11.83 -10.90
CA PHE A 160 -3.19 -10.99 -11.68
C PHE A 160 -2.49 -10.39 -12.89
N SER A 161 -3.21 -10.23 -13.99
CA SER A 161 -2.79 -9.39 -15.09
C SER A 161 -2.93 -7.91 -14.70
N VAL A 162 -1.91 -7.12 -15.03
CA VAL A 162 -1.87 -5.68 -14.75
C VAL A 162 -2.42 -4.92 -15.94
N PRO A 163 -3.36 -3.97 -15.76
CA PRO A 163 -3.89 -3.20 -16.86
C PRO A 163 -2.87 -2.19 -17.42
N ALA A 164 -3.07 -1.76 -18.66
CA ALA A 164 -2.16 -0.85 -19.32
C ALA A 164 -2.30 0.63 -18.89
N ASP A 165 -3.47 1.01 -18.38
CA ASP A 165 -3.79 2.39 -18.01
C ASP A 165 -4.49 2.49 -16.64
N ALA A 166 -4.61 3.73 -16.16
CA ALA A 166 -5.15 4.04 -14.83
C ALA A 166 -6.63 3.65 -14.63
N SER A 167 -7.40 3.49 -15.69
CA SER A 167 -8.83 3.14 -15.63
C SER A 167 -9.08 1.64 -15.67
N GLY A 168 -8.06 0.87 -16.03
CA GLY A 168 -8.15 -0.57 -16.22
C GLY A 168 -8.29 -1.35 -14.91
N GLU A 169 -8.61 -2.62 -15.05
CA GLU A 169 -8.77 -3.53 -13.93
C GLU A 169 -7.67 -4.58 -13.92
N PHE A 170 -7.18 -4.89 -12.74
CA PHE A 170 -6.39 -6.07 -12.50
C PHE A 170 -7.32 -7.28 -12.56
N VAL A 171 -6.94 -8.31 -13.30
CA VAL A 171 -7.78 -9.48 -13.53
C VAL A 171 -7.04 -10.74 -13.11
N SER A 172 -7.66 -11.54 -12.23
CA SER A 172 -7.09 -12.83 -11.85
C SER A 172 -7.16 -13.85 -12.98
N PRO A 173 -6.36 -14.91 -12.95
CA PRO A 173 -6.69 -16.14 -13.66
C PRO A 173 -8.08 -16.66 -13.25
N ALA A 174 -8.66 -17.54 -14.06
CA ALA A 174 -9.87 -18.26 -13.66
C ALA A 174 -9.56 -19.15 -12.44
N LEU A 175 -10.36 -19.03 -11.38
CA LEU A 175 -10.17 -19.78 -10.15
C LEU A 175 -10.28 -21.29 -10.40
N ALA A 176 -9.34 -22.07 -9.84
CA ALA A 176 -9.26 -23.51 -10.09
C ALA A 176 -10.33 -24.31 -9.35
N ALA A 177 -10.78 -23.81 -8.20
CA ALA A 177 -11.67 -24.56 -7.32
C ALA A 177 -12.67 -23.62 -6.62
N LYS A 178 -13.77 -24.21 -6.18
CA LYS A 178 -14.68 -23.58 -5.23
C LYS A 178 -14.02 -23.51 -3.86
N GLY A 179 -14.13 -22.37 -3.21
CA GLY A 179 -13.64 -22.24 -1.82
C GLY A 179 -13.43 -20.81 -1.39
N GLU A 180 -12.67 -20.71 -0.32
CA GLU A 180 -12.27 -19.44 0.27
C GLU A 180 -11.24 -18.74 -0.60
N LEU A 181 -11.53 -17.49 -0.95
CA LEU A 181 -10.66 -16.59 -1.68
C LEU A 181 -9.76 -15.83 -0.70
N ARG A 182 -8.48 -15.73 -1.01
CA ARG A 182 -7.50 -14.85 -0.35
C ARG A 182 -6.72 -14.08 -1.40
N LEU A 183 -6.50 -12.81 -1.16
CA LEU A 183 -5.74 -11.92 -2.03
C LEU A 183 -4.65 -11.24 -1.22
N CYS A 184 -3.47 -11.10 -1.82
CA CYS A 184 -2.38 -10.35 -1.21
C CYS A 184 -1.49 -9.71 -2.27
N VAL A 185 -0.65 -8.78 -1.84
CA VAL A 185 0.52 -8.34 -2.62
C VAL A 185 1.77 -8.97 -2.02
N HIS A 186 2.77 -9.23 -2.87
CA HIS A 186 4.04 -9.78 -2.40
C HIS A 186 5.22 -9.04 -3.03
N PRO A 187 5.58 -7.86 -2.51
CA PRO A 187 6.66 -7.06 -3.05
C PRO A 187 8.02 -7.69 -2.75
N LEU A 188 8.76 -7.99 -3.81
CA LEU A 188 10.14 -8.48 -3.72
C LEU A 188 11.13 -7.37 -4.06
N THR A 189 12.18 -7.25 -3.27
CA THR A 189 13.30 -6.39 -3.57
C THR A 189 14.05 -6.88 -4.81
N SER A 190 14.85 -6.04 -5.45
CA SER A 190 15.69 -6.44 -6.59
C SER A 190 16.69 -7.56 -6.27
N ALA A 191 16.96 -7.79 -4.99
CA ALA A 191 17.76 -8.92 -4.51
C ALA A 191 16.93 -10.19 -4.23
N GLY A 192 15.61 -10.16 -4.51
CA GLY A 192 14.71 -11.29 -4.27
C GLY A 192 14.27 -11.47 -2.81
N ASN A 193 14.53 -10.50 -1.95
CA ASN A 193 14.06 -10.58 -0.55
C ASN A 193 12.65 -10.03 -0.42
N GLU A 194 11.84 -10.66 0.41
CA GLU A 194 10.51 -10.17 0.77
C GLU A 194 10.59 -8.82 1.49
N TRP A 195 9.86 -7.83 0.97
CA TRP A 195 9.75 -6.53 1.65
C TRP A 195 8.65 -6.54 2.73
N ILE A 196 7.52 -7.22 2.46
CA ILE A 196 6.52 -7.64 3.45
C ILE A 196 6.73 -9.16 3.61
N GLY A 197 6.73 -9.68 4.81
CA GLY A 197 6.98 -11.11 5.05
C GLY A 197 5.81 -12.00 4.65
N GLU A 198 5.01 -12.47 5.62
CA GLU A 198 3.91 -13.39 5.37
C GLU A 198 2.77 -12.75 4.54
N TRP A 199 2.14 -13.52 3.65
CA TRP A 199 1.07 -13.08 2.76
C TRP A 199 -0.08 -12.32 3.47
N TRP A 200 -0.46 -12.78 4.67
CA TRP A 200 -1.53 -12.16 5.46
C TRP A 200 -1.19 -10.75 5.97
N GLN A 201 0.07 -10.34 5.90
CA GLN A 201 0.52 -9.00 6.30
C GLN A 201 0.18 -7.92 5.27
N SER A 202 -0.11 -8.35 4.06
CA SER A 202 -0.58 -7.50 2.94
C SER A 202 -1.94 -7.94 2.41
N GLU A 203 -2.65 -8.77 3.16
CA GLU A 203 -3.93 -9.32 2.75
C GLU A 203 -4.98 -8.24 2.54
N PHE A 204 -5.79 -8.44 1.53
CA PHE A 204 -7.01 -7.69 1.30
C PHE A 204 -8.06 -8.58 0.63
N LEU A 205 -9.32 -8.19 0.76
CA LEU A 205 -10.46 -8.81 0.11
C LEU A 205 -11.36 -7.72 -0.46
N PHE A 206 -12.61 -8.05 -0.72
CA PHE A 206 -13.61 -7.06 -1.11
C PHE A 206 -14.98 -7.46 -0.55
N PHE A 207 -15.73 -6.45 -0.14
CA PHE A 207 -17.07 -6.62 0.41
C PHE A 207 -17.99 -5.57 -0.20
N ASN A 208 -19.18 -5.99 -0.62
CA ASN A 208 -20.15 -5.10 -1.27
C ASN A 208 -19.59 -4.34 -2.49
N GLY A 209 -18.67 -4.97 -3.21
CA GLY A 209 -18.03 -4.37 -4.39
C GLY A 209 -16.90 -3.39 -4.09
N GLU A 210 -16.43 -3.30 -2.85
CA GLU A 210 -15.33 -2.42 -2.45
C GLU A 210 -14.14 -3.21 -1.91
N ILE A 211 -12.91 -2.81 -2.29
CA ILE A 211 -11.69 -3.39 -1.76
C ILE A 211 -11.57 -3.05 -0.28
N ALA A 212 -11.31 -4.04 0.54
CA ALA A 212 -11.14 -3.93 1.98
C ALA A 212 -9.79 -4.50 2.39
N TYR A 213 -8.93 -3.65 2.89
CA TYR A 213 -7.59 -4.04 3.33
C TYR A 213 -7.62 -4.55 4.78
N ARG A 214 -6.88 -5.63 5.05
CA ARG A 214 -6.68 -6.12 6.40
C ARG A 214 -5.93 -5.11 7.27
N GLY A 215 -4.91 -4.49 6.71
CA GLY A 215 -4.08 -3.54 7.44
C GLY A 215 -3.59 -4.12 8.76
N GLN A 216 -3.71 -3.37 9.84
CA GLN A 216 -3.36 -3.83 11.19
C GLN A 216 -4.52 -4.53 11.93
N GLY A 217 -5.60 -4.85 11.22
CA GLY A 217 -6.76 -5.56 11.76
C GLY A 217 -6.53 -7.04 12.04
N GLY A 218 -7.58 -7.68 12.52
CA GLY A 218 -7.66 -9.14 12.66
C GLY A 218 -7.88 -9.83 11.32
N ASP A 219 -8.12 -11.12 11.37
CA ASP A 219 -8.51 -11.90 10.19
C ASP A 219 -9.82 -11.37 9.61
N GLN A 220 -9.90 -11.29 8.27
CA GLN A 220 -11.07 -10.75 7.58
C GLN A 220 -12.16 -11.82 7.46
N ASP A 221 -13.40 -11.37 7.30
CA ASP A 221 -14.51 -12.26 6.93
C ASP A 221 -14.22 -13.01 5.62
N ARG A 222 -14.90 -14.13 5.44
CA ARG A 222 -14.64 -15.02 4.29
C ARG A 222 -15.37 -14.55 3.04
N VAL A 223 -14.65 -14.47 1.94
CA VAL A 223 -15.22 -14.38 0.59
C VAL A 223 -15.10 -15.76 -0.05
N ASN A 224 -16.21 -16.33 -0.49
CA ASN A 224 -16.22 -17.60 -1.19
C ASN A 224 -16.44 -17.37 -2.68
N ALA A 225 -15.76 -18.14 -3.50
CA ALA A 225 -15.87 -18.10 -4.95
C ALA A 225 -16.08 -19.50 -5.53
N GLU A 226 -16.57 -19.56 -6.75
CA GLU A 226 -16.77 -20.80 -7.51
C GLU A 226 -15.59 -21.01 -8.49
N ALA A 227 -15.36 -22.26 -8.86
CA ALA A 227 -14.40 -22.59 -9.90
C ALA A 227 -14.79 -21.91 -11.23
N GLY A 228 -13.79 -21.41 -11.95
CA GLY A 228 -13.98 -20.70 -13.22
C GLY A 228 -14.26 -19.21 -13.11
N GLN A 229 -14.65 -18.70 -11.94
CA GLN A 229 -14.81 -17.27 -11.73
C GLN A 229 -13.48 -16.53 -11.80
N LYS A 230 -13.53 -15.23 -12.07
CA LYS A 230 -12.38 -14.32 -12.03
C LYS A 230 -12.65 -13.15 -11.09
N VAL A 231 -11.61 -12.68 -10.45
CA VAL A 231 -11.62 -11.46 -9.64
C VAL A 231 -11.16 -10.30 -10.49
N TYR A 232 -11.89 -9.19 -10.43
CA TYR A 232 -11.57 -7.93 -11.06
C TYR A 232 -11.37 -6.86 -9.98
N LEU A 233 -10.25 -6.16 -10.02
CA LEU A 233 -9.88 -5.13 -9.04
C LEU A 233 -9.57 -3.82 -9.76
N ASN A 234 -10.16 -2.74 -9.32
CA ASN A 234 -9.81 -1.39 -9.77
C ASN A 234 -9.26 -0.59 -8.58
N PHE A 235 -7.95 -0.46 -8.51
CA PHE A 235 -7.29 0.25 -7.41
C PHE A 235 -7.46 1.77 -7.47
N THR A 236 -7.80 2.35 -8.63
CA THR A 236 -8.12 3.78 -8.74
C THR A 236 -9.44 4.13 -8.05
N THR A 237 -10.44 3.26 -8.20
CA THR A 237 -11.79 3.49 -7.65
C THR A 237 -12.04 2.76 -6.35
N GLY A 238 -11.16 1.86 -5.94
CA GLY A 238 -11.34 0.98 -4.80
C GLY A 238 -12.41 -0.08 -5.00
N LYS A 239 -12.81 -0.36 -6.24
CA LYS A 239 -13.90 -1.31 -6.54
C LYS A 239 -13.35 -2.68 -6.92
N ALA A 240 -14.15 -3.70 -6.61
CA ALA A 240 -13.86 -5.09 -6.97
C ALA A 240 -15.14 -5.87 -7.25
N ARG A 241 -15.03 -6.93 -8.07
CA ARG A 241 -16.10 -7.87 -8.33
C ARG A 241 -15.59 -9.26 -8.66
N LEU A 242 -16.48 -10.22 -8.57
CA LEU A 242 -16.28 -11.61 -8.91
C LEU A 242 -17.25 -11.98 -10.04
N GLU A 243 -16.75 -12.51 -11.15
CA GLU A 243 -17.55 -12.92 -12.33
C GLU A 243 -17.15 -14.31 -12.82
#